data_a43a44d0acd507070722b767f7945c32
#
_entry.id   a43a44d0acd507070722b767f7945c32
#
_cell.length_a   1.000
_cell.length_b   1.000
_cell.length_c   1.000
_cell.angle_alpha   90.00
_cell.angle_beta   90.00
_cell.angle_gamma   90.00
#
_symmetry.space_group_name_H-M   'P 1'
#
loop_
_entity.id
_entity.type
_entity.pdbx_description
1 polymer ?
#
loop_
_entity_poly.entity_id
_entity_poly.type
_entity_poly.pdbx_seq_one_letter_code
_entity_poly.pdbx_strand_id
1 'polypeptide(L)'
;MSEPLREWLERELQDFKPVWRSFRNKQRRMYYIWMAVAVAGMVALGFVAGYDWTYVLRVHLLIGIGIAVFIWLCVLLTSRTNTMKSARKQFEKALLALSPSDQEALARQNFGRVDFLNTFEDSFPARLLVGPDFWLYFRNVCQIYRVADIEKLWAQEEKTQLHYNVGNTRVRRKVSAGVSLMVDYREDTGSAKGRPDRLYLASWEQFQTAKDLITRHCPKVESLWKKK
;
A
#
# COMPACT_ATOMS: atom_id res chain seq x y z
N MET A 1 -5.15 -8.48 -25.24
CA MET A 1 -5.71 -9.14 -24.04
C MET A 1 -6.82 -10.06 -24.53
N SER A 2 -6.76 -11.34 -24.16
CA SER A 2 -7.78 -12.34 -24.51
C SER A 2 -9.12 -12.02 -23.84
N GLU A 3 -10.24 -12.47 -24.43
CA GLU A 3 -11.58 -12.23 -23.88
C GLU A 3 -11.73 -12.82 -22.45
N PRO A 4 -11.31 -14.06 -22.16
CA PRO A 4 -11.35 -14.62 -20.80
C PRO A 4 -10.58 -13.80 -19.77
N LEU A 5 -9.43 -13.25 -20.14
CA LEU A 5 -8.63 -12.40 -19.25
C LEU A 5 -9.32 -11.06 -18.98
N ARG A 6 -10.04 -10.52 -19.98
CA ARG A 6 -10.81 -9.29 -19.82
C ARG A 6 -11.97 -9.49 -18.85
N GLU A 7 -12.70 -10.58 -18.99
CA GLU A 7 -13.79 -10.92 -18.05
C GLU A 7 -13.29 -11.16 -16.64
N TRP A 8 -12.13 -11.84 -16.51
CA TRP A 8 -11.48 -12.04 -15.21
C TRP A 8 -11.13 -10.69 -14.58
N LEU A 9 -10.50 -9.78 -15.34
CA LEU A 9 -10.14 -8.45 -14.85
C LEU A 9 -11.36 -7.63 -14.41
N GLU A 10 -12.47 -7.66 -15.16
CA GLU A 10 -13.69 -6.95 -14.80
C GLU A 10 -14.27 -7.48 -13.47
N ARG A 11 -14.27 -8.80 -13.27
CA ARG A 11 -14.70 -9.43 -12.01
C ARG A 11 -13.81 -9.00 -10.86
N GLU A 12 -12.50 -9.06 -11.00
CA GLU A 12 -11.56 -8.65 -9.94
C GLU A 12 -11.70 -7.16 -9.58
N LEU A 13 -11.91 -6.29 -10.57
CA LEU A 13 -12.15 -4.87 -10.33
C LEU A 13 -13.49 -4.61 -9.64
N GLN A 14 -14.54 -5.36 -9.96
CA GLN A 14 -15.83 -5.28 -9.28
C GLN A 14 -15.69 -5.70 -7.81
N ASP A 15 -15.00 -6.79 -7.53
CA ASP A 15 -14.74 -7.28 -6.17
C ASP A 15 -13.84 -6.32 -5.36
N PHE A 16 -12.93 -5.63 -6.04
CA PHE A 16 -12.04 -4.65 -5.40
C PHE A 16 -12.73 -3.31 -5.09
N LYS A 17 -13.77 -2.96 -5.82
CA LYS A 17 -14.48 -1.68 -5.68
C LYS A 17 -14.99 -1.37 -4.26
N PRO A 18 -15.64 -2.29 -3.51
CA PRO A 18 -16.04 -2.03 -2.13
C PRO A 18 -14.86 -1.82 -1.19
N VAL A 19 -13.77 -2.57 -1.36
CA VAL A 19 -12.53 -2.41 -0.58
C VAL A 19 -11.94 -1.03 -0.79
N TRP A 20 -11.83 -0.61 -2.05
CA TRP A 20 -11.37 0.73 -2.43
C TRP A 20 -12.27 1.84 -1.84
N ARG A 21 -13.60 1.68 -1.89
CA ARG A 21 -14.54 2.64 -1.29
C ARG A 21 -14.36 2.74 0.23
N SER A 22 -14.26 1.60 0.91
CA SER A 22 -14.03 1.54 2.36
C SER A 22 -12.73 2.25 2.74
N PHE A 23 -11.65 1.97 2.02
CA PHE A 23 -10.37 2.64 2.20
C PHE A 23 -10.48 4.16 2.04
N ARG A 24 -11.10 4.62 0.96
CA ARG A 24 -11.30 6.06 0.69
C ARG A 24 -12.14 6.75 1.77
N ASN A 25 -13.15 6.08 2.29
CA ASN A 25 -13.98 6.64 3.35
C ASN A 25 -13.18 6.77 4.67
N LYS A 26 -12.39 5.74 5.03
CA LYS A 26 -11.49 5.81 6.20
C LYS A 26 -10.46 6.93 6.03
N GLN A 27 -9.84 7.03 4.87
CA GLN A 27 -8.86 8.07 4.56
C GLN A 27 -9.46 9.47 4.66
N ARG A 28 -10.65 9.70 4.07
CA ARG A 28 -11.36 10.98 4.18
C ARG A 28 -11.66 11.34 5.64
N ARG A 29 -12.17 10.37 6.43
CA ARG A 29 -12.46 10.58 7.85
C ARG A 29 -11.20 10.98 8.63
N MET A 30 -10.08 10.33 8.36
CA MET A 30 -8.79 10.66 8.96
C MET A 30 -8.37 12.10 8.63
N TYR A 31 -8.50 12.53 7.37
CA TYR A 31 -8.17 13.90 6.98
C TYR A 31 -9.06 14.94 7.65
N TYR A 32 -10.36 14.70 7.79
CA TYR A 32 -11.23 15.61 8.54
C TYR A 32 -10.82 15.73 10.00
N ILE A 33 -10.39 14.62 10.63
CA ILE A 33 -9.86 14.64 11.99
C ILE A 33 -8.59 15.51 12.05
N TRP A 34 -7.65 15.33 11.12
CA TRP A 34 -6.42 16.13 11.07
C TRP A 34 -6.69 17.61 10.82
N MET A 35 -7.67 17.95 9.98
CA MET A 35 -8.09 19.33 9.77
C MET A 35 -8.65 19.94 11.06
N ALA A 36 -9.51 19.22 11.77
CA ALA A 36 -10.05 19.67 13.04
C ALA A 36 -8.95 19.85 14.11
N VAL A 37 -8.00 18.90 14.20
CA VAL A 37 -6.85 18.97 15.10
C VAL A 37 -5.95 20.16 14.77
N ALA A 38 -5.72 20.45 13.49
CA ALA A 38 -4.92 21.60 13.07
C ALA A 38 -5.56 22.93 13.53
N VAL A 39 -6.86 23.09 13.32
CA VAL A 39 -7.58 24.29 13.74
C VAL A 39 -7.58 24.42 15.27
N ALA A 40 -7.97 23.37 15.99
CA ALA A 40 -8.03 23.35 17.45
C ALA A 40 -6.62 23.56 18.08
N GLY A 41 -5.60 22.93 17.51
CA GLY A 41 -4.21 23.08 17.95
C GLY A 41 -3.69 24.50 17.81
N MET A 42 -3.99 25.18 16.70
CA MET A 42 -3.59 26.57 16.50
C MET A 42 -4.29 27.52 17.50
N VAL A 43 -5.59 27.30 17.75
CA VAL A 43 -6.33 28.08 18.75
C VAL A 43 -5.75 27.85 20.16
N ALA A 44 -5.50 26.58 20.54
CA ALA A 44 -4.90 26.24 21.82
C ALA A 44 -3.50 26.86 22.00
N LEU A 45 -2.66 26.83 20.97
CA LEU A 45 -1.33 27.45 20.98
C LEU A 45 -1.41 28.97 21.23
N GLY A 46 -2.42 29.64 20.67
CA GLY A 46 -2.62 31.08 20.94
C GLY A 46 -2.93 31.37 22.39
N PHE A 47 -3.75 30.57 23.04
CA PHE A 47 -4.03 30.71 24.49
C PHE A 47 -2.84 30.37 25.36
N VAL A 48 -2.11 29.30 25.06
CA VAL A 48 -0.89 28.93 25.81
C VAL A 48 0.19 29.99 25.70
N ALA A 49 0.26 30.69 24.55
CA ALA A 49 1.16 31.83 24.36
C ALA A 49 0.73 33.11 25.09
N GLY A 50 -0.41 33.11 25.76
CA GLY A 50 -0.90 34.22 26.56
C GLY A 50 -1.57 35.33 25.76
N TYR A 51 -1.96 35.08 24.52
CA TYR A 51 -2.69 36.05 23.72
C TYR A 51 -4.14 36.19 24.16
N ASP A 52 -4.70 37.40 24.00
CA ASP A 52 -6.09 37.67 24.31
C ASP A 52 -7.05 36.97 23.32
N TRP A 53 -8.30 36.78 23.71
CA TRP A 53 -9.32 36.09 22.93
C TRP A 53 -9.50 36.68 21.51
N THR A 54 -9.49 38.00 21.39
CA THR A 54 -9.69 38.67 20.12
C THR A 54 -8.54 38.39 19.15
N TYR A 55 -7.31 38.38 19.62
CA TYR A 55 -6.12 38.06 18.84
C TYR A 55 -6.10 36.60 18.42
N VAL A 56 -6.42 35.70 19.35
CA VAL A 56 -6.49 34.25 19.05
C VAL A 56 -7.50 33.98 17.95
N LEU A 57 -8.69 34.55 18.00
CA LEU A 57 -9.71 34.35 16.97
C LEU A 57 -9.30 34.99 15.61
N ARG A 58 -8.66 36.17 15.61
CA ARG A 58 -8.30 36.83 14.36
C ARG A 58 -7.07 36.25 13.68
N VAL A 59 -6.10 35.78 14.44
CA VAL A 59 -4.82 35.31 13.88
C VAL A 59 -4.69 33.82 13.91
N HIS A 60 -4.75 33.20 15.07
CA HIS A 60 -4.49 31.75 15.21
C HIS A 60 -5.59 30.89 14.55
N LEU A 61 -6.85 31.31 14.67
CA LEU A 61 -7.95 30.62 13.99
C LEU A 61 -7.79 30.72 12.46
N LEU A 62 -7.43 31.90 11.91
CA LEU A 62 -7.22 32.04 10.47
C LEU A 62 -6.04 31.19 9.96
N ILE A 63 -4.94 31.13 10.72
CA ILE A 63 -3.81 30.24 10.39
C ILE A 63 -4.26 28.77 10.41
N GLY A 64 -5.01 28.35 11.43
CA GLY A 64 -5.55 26.99 11.54
C GLY A 64 -6.46 26.65 10.34
N ILE A 65 -7.32 27.55 9.93
CA ILE A 65 -8.17 27.39 8.74
C ILE A 65 -7.30 27.32 7.47
N GLY A 66 -6.27 28.13 7.35
CA GLY A 66 -5.33 28.09 6.22
C GLY A 66 -4.64 26.72 6.10
N ILE A 67 -4.17 26.16 7.22
CA ILE A 67 -3.60 24.81 7.26
C ILE A 67 -4.65 23.75 6.86
N ALA A 68 -5.88 23.86 7.38
CA ALA A 68 -6.95 22.92 7.04
C ALA A 68 -7.30 22.97 5.54
N VAL A 69 -7.37 24.17 4.94
CA VAL A 69 -7.59 24.34 3.50
C VAL A 69 -6.43 23.74 2.69
N PHE A 70 -5.18 23.92 3.13
CA PHE A 70 -4.03 23.30 2.48
C PHE A 70 -4.10 21.78 2.51
N ILE A 71 -4.42 21.18 3.68
CA ILE A 71 -4.64 19.72 3.82
C ILE A 71 -5.74 19.27 2.85
N TRP A 72 -6.87 20.00 2.79
CA TRP A 72 -7.98 19.69 1.90
C TRP A 72 -7.58 19.72 0.42
N LEU A 73 -6.79 20.71 -0.02
CA LEU A 73 -6.25 20.76 -1.38
C LEU A 73 -5.34 19.57 -1.69
N CYS A 74 -4.47 19.18 -0.77
CA CYS A 74 -3.63 17.98 -0.91
C CYS A 74 -4.49 16.72 -1.09
N VAL A 75 -5.57 16.58 -0.31
CA VAL A 75 -6.54 15.48 -0.43
C VAL A 75 -7.23 15.47 -1.78
N LEU A 76 -7.65 16.63 -2.29
CA LEU A 76 -8.27 16.75 -3.61
C LEU A 76 -7.30 16.30 -4.72
N LEU A 77 -6.05 16.75 -4.68
CA LEU A 77 -5.04 16.39 -5.67
C LEU A 77 -4.77 14.86 -5.65
N THR A 78 -4.50 14.29 -4.48
CA THR A 78 -4.28 12.84 -4.35
C THR A 78 -5.51 12.03 -4.76
N SER A 79 -6.72 12.55 -4.52
CA SER A 79 -7.96 11.87 -4.90
C SER A 79 -8.17 11.78 -6.41
N ARG A 80 -7.66 12.74 -7.18
CA ARG A 80 -7.77 12.75 -8.63
C ARG A 80 -6.84 11.72 -9.30
N THR A 81 -5.67 11.47 -8.72
CA THR A 81 -4.68 10.53 -9.27
C THR A 81 -5.00 9.08 -8.92
N ASN A 82 -5.52 8.84 -7.72
CA ASN A 82 -5.77 7.50 -7.17
C ASN A 82 -7.22 7.06 -7.41
N THR A 83 -7.57 6.76 -8.64
CA THR A 83 -8.93 6.35 -9.05
C THR A 83 -8.98 4.88 -9.45
N MET A 84 -10.18 4.28 -9.44
CA MET A 84 -10.40 2.93 -10.00
C MET A 84 -10.00 2.85 -11.48
N LYS A 85 -10.10 3.96 -12.21
CA LYS A 85 -9.63 4.04 -13.62
C LYS A 85 -8.10 3.91 -13.70
N SER A 86 -7.38 4.52 -12.76
CA SER A 86 -5.93 4.37 -12.64
C SER A 86 -5.54 2.93 -12.28
N ALA A 87 -6.24 2.33 -11.31
CA ALA A 87 -6.05 0.93 -10.94
C ALA A 87 -6.23 -0.01 -12.14
N ARG A 88 -7.35 0.13 -12.85
CA ARG A 88 -7.61 -0.63 -14.07
C ARG A 88 -6.48 -0.53 -15.09
N LYS A 89 -6.02 0.69 -15.38
CA LYS A 89 -4.92 0.92 -16.33
C LYS A 89 -3.62 0.24 -15.89
N GLN A 90 -3.33 0.19 -14.59
CA GLN A 90 -2.14 -0.49 -14.06
C GLN A 90 -2.26 -2.02 -14.21
N PHE A 91 -3.44 -2.59 -13.91
CA PHE A 91 -3.69 -4.01 -14.14
C PHE A 91 -3.56 -4.37 -15.62
N GLU A 92 -4.26 -3.63 -16.49
CA GLU A 92 -4.20 -3.85 -17.95
C GLU A 92 -2.76 -3.80 -18.48
N LYS A 93 -1.97 -2.82 -18.03
CA LYS A 93 -0.57 -2.70 -18.43
C LYS A 93 0.27 -3.91 -18.00
N ALA A 94 0.08 -4.39 -16.76
CA ALA A 94 0.82 -5.54 -16.25
C ALA A 94 0.40 -6.85 -16.97
N LEU A 95 -0.89 -7.03 -17.20
CA LEU A 95 -1.42 -8.21 -17.90
C LEU A 95 -1.01 -8.27 -19.37
N LEU A 96 -0.95 -7.13 -20.05
CA LEU A 96 -0.50 -7.06 -21.45
C LEU A 96 0.99 -7.34 -21.62
N ALA A 97 1.78 -7.23 -20.56
CA ALA A 97 3.20 -7.61 -20.58
C ALA A 97 3.44 -9.12 -20.55
N LEU A 98 2.41 -9.93 -20.23
CA LEU A 98 2.49 -11.38 -20.21
C LEU A 98 2.37 -11.96 -21.63
N SER A 99 2.96 -13.13 -21.85
CA SER A 99 2.75 -13.89 -23.08
C SER A 99 1.29 -14.31 -23.23
N PRO A 100 0.79 -14.55 -24.46
CA PRO A 100 -0.60 -14.99 -24.67
C PRO A 100 -0.94 -16.26 -23.89
N SER A 101 -0.03 -17.23 -23.80
CA SER A 101 -0.21 -18.47 -23.04
C SER A 101 -0.34 -18.20 -21.54
N ASP A 102 0.45 -17.26 -21.00
CA ASP A 102 0.37 -16.89 -19.59
C ASP A 102 -0.91 -16.13 -19.25
N GLN A 103 -1.38 -15.28 -20.19
CA GLN A 103 -2.66 -14.60 -20.06
C GLN A 103 -3.83 -15.59 -19.91
N GLU A 104 -3.84 -16.64 -20.72
CA GLU A 104 -4.86 -17.69 -20.63
C GLU A 104 -4.73 -18.52 -19.36
N ALA A 105 -3.51 -18.91 -18.98
CA ALA A 105 -3.24 -19.65 -17.76
C ALA A 105 -3.68 -18.86 -16.54
N LEU A 106 -3.38 -17.56 -16.49
CA LEU A 106 -3.79 -16.67 -15.40
C LEU A 106 -5.32 -16.55 -15.33
N ALA A 107 -6.01 -16.39 -16.46
CA ALA A 107 -7.46 -16.22 -16.50
C ALA A 107 -8.23 -17.44 -15.99
N ARG A 108 -7.63 -18.65 -16.10
CA ARG A 108 -8.23 -19.93 -15.65
C ARG A 108 -7.98 -20.26 -14.20
N GLN A 109 -7.09 -19.53 -13.51
CA GLN A 109 -6.74 -19.84 -12.13
C GLN A 109 -7.79 -19.34 -11.14
N ASN A 110 -7.93 -20.12 -10.07
CA ASN A 110 -8.67 -19.69 -8.89
C ASN A 110 -7.70 -19.06 -7.89
N PHE A 111 -7.87 -17.76 -7.63
CA PHE A 111 -7.01 -17.03 -6.73
C PHE A 111 -7.58 -16.96 -5.32
N GLY A 112 -6.75 -17.29 -4.33
CA GLY A 112 -6.92 -16.81 -2.97
C GLY A 112 -6.61 -15.32 -2.93
N ARG A 113 -7.33 -14.56 -2.10
CA ARG A 113 -7.19 -13.10 -2.05
C ARG A 113 -7.12 -12.57 -0.64
N VAL A 114 -6.32 -11.54 -0.44
CA VAL A 114 -6.27 -10.76 0.79
C VAL A 114 -6.05 -9.28 0.48
N ASP A 115 -6.76 -8.43 1.20
CA ASP A 115 -6.68 -6.98 1.07
C ASP A 115 -6.02 -6.38 2.32
N PHE A 116 -5.03 -5.51 2.10
CA PHE A 116 -4.32 -4.80 3.15
C PHE A 116 -4.70 -3.32 3.14
N LEU A 117 -5.17 -2.82 4.27
CA LEU A 117 -5.66 -1.46 4.42
C LEU A 117 -4.76 -0.69 5.38
N ASN A 118 -3.76 0.01 4.86
CA ASN A 118 -2.99 0.96 5.64
C ASN A 118 -3.31 2.39 5.19
N THR A 119 -4.22 3.05 5.91
CA THR A 119 -4.71 4.39 5.55
C THR A 119 -3.73 5.51 5.89
N PHE A 120 -2.68 5.25 6.67
CA PHE A 120 -1.69 6.26 7.07
C PHE A 120 -0.57 6.43 6.04
N GLU A 121 -0.10 5.32 5.47
CA GLU A 121 1.07 5.30 4.59
C GLU A 121 0.68 5.11 3.13
N ASP A 122 -0.47 4.50 2.88
CA ASP A 122 -0.88 4.14 1.55
C ASP A 122 -1.85 5.15 0.94
N SER A 123 -1.59 5.50 -0.30
CA SER A 123 -2.54 6.26 -1.12
C SER A 123 -3.58 5.36 -1.79
N PHE A 124 -3.39 4.03 -1.70
CA PHE A 124 -4.24 3.01 -2.31
C PHE A 124 -4.22 1.72 -1.46
N PRO A 125 -5.33 0.96 -1.36
CA PRO A 125 -5.32 -0.32 -0.67
C PRO A 125 -4.47 -1.32 -1.46
N ALA A 126 -3.71 -2.17 -0.74
CA ALA A 126 -2.96 -3.24 -1.37
C ALA A 126 -3.81 -4.52 -1.45
N ARG A 127 -3.71 -5.26 -2.55
CA ARG A 127 -4.33 -6.57 -2.74
C ARG A 127 -3.28 -7.58 -3.17
N LEU A 128 -3.27 -8.73 -2.53
CA LEU A 128 -2.49 -9.89 -2.93
C LEU A 128 -3.44 -10.98 -3.42
N LEU A 129 -3.24 -11.41 -4.66
CA LEU A 129 -3.90 -12.56 -5.27
C LEU A 129 -2.88 -13.69 -5.39
N VAL A 130 -3.19 -14.87 -4.88
CA VAL A 130 -2.29 -16.03 -4.89
C VAL A 130 -2.97 -17.18 -5.60
N GLY A 131 -2.40 -17.60 -6.70
CA GLY A 131 -2.77 -18.81 -7.44
C GLY A 131 -1.62 -19.82 -7.47
N PRO A 132 -1.85 -21.01 -8.03
CA PRO A 132 -0.84 -22.08 -8.09
C PRO A 132 0.34 -21.76 -9.01
N ASP A 133 0.14 -20.91 -10.05
CA ASP A 133 1.17 -20.61 -11.04
C ASP A 133 1.50 -19.12 -11.14
N PHE A 134 0.60 -18.24 -10.70
CA PHE A 134 0.80 -16.80 -10.69
C PHE A 134 0.36 -16.17 -9.38
N TRP A 135 1.13 -15.15 -8.93
CA TRP A 135 0.72 -14.22 -7.88
C TRP A 135 0.63 -12.82 -8.46
N LEU A 136 -0.32 -12.04 -7.97
CA LEU A 136 -0.45 -10.64 -8.32
C LEU A 136 -0.46 -9.82 -7.04
N TYR A 137 0.44 -8.87 -6.96
CA TYR A 137 0.43 -7.87 -5.89
C TYR A 137 0.11 -6.51 -6.47
N PHE A 138 -0.98 -5.96 -6.01
CA PHE A 138 -1.47 -4.67 -6.45
C PHE A 138 -1.46 -3.70 -5.29
N ARG A 139 -0.76 -2.59 -5.44
CA ARG A 139 -0.74 -1.45 -4.52
C ARG A 139 -0.84 -0.16 -5.35
N ASN A 140 0.25 0.50 -5.65
CA ASN A 140 0.33 1.63 -6.60
C ASN A 140 0.67 1.16 -8.01
N VAL A 141 1.29 0.00 -8.11
CA VAL A 141 1.66 -0.69 -9.36
C VAL A 141 1.22 -2.13 -9.23
N CYS A 142 0.75 -2.73 -10.32
CA CYS A 142 0.47 -4.15 -10.37
C CYS A 142 1.77 -4.90 -10.73
N GLN A 143 2.17 -5.81 -9.84
CA GLN A 143 3.29 -6.72 -10.04
C GLN A 143 2.73 -8.13 -10.20
N ILE A 144 3.21 -8.86 -11.21
CA ILE A 144 2.81 -10.23 -11.50
C ILE A 144 4.03 -11.12 -11.35
N TYR A 145 3.89 -12.16 -10.56
CA TYR A 145 4.93 -13.12 -10.26
C TYR A 145 4.54 -14.47 -10.83
N ARG A 146 5.41 -15.06 -11.66
CA ARG A 146 5.26 -16.44 -12.09
C ARG A 146 5.91 -17.32 -11.03
N VAL A 147 5.17 -18.24 -10.44
CA VAL A 147 5.63 -19.10 -9.35
C VAL A 147 6.84 -19.94 -9.75
N ALA A 148 6.88 -20.40 -11.00
CA ALA A 148 8.01 -21.16 -11.54
C ALA A 148 9.34 -20.41 -11.52
N ASP A 149 9.29 -19.07 -11.56
CA ASP A 149 10.47 -18.22 -11.60
C ASP A 149 10.97 -17.84 -10.20
N ILE A 150 10.18 -18.12 -9.16
CA ILE A 150 10.56 -17.79 -7.77
C ILE A 150 11.59 -18.81 -7.27
N GLU A 151 12.70 -18.30 -6.74
CA GLU A 151 13.77 -19.11 -6.15
C GLU A 151 13.70 -19.12 -4.62
N LYS A 152 13.50 -17.95 -4.02
CA LYS A 152 13.54 -17.80 -2.55
C LYS A 152 12.52 -16.78 -2.06
N LEU A 153 12.01 -17.04 -0.85
CA LEU A 153 11.08 -16.15 -0.15
C LEU A 153 11.58 -15.91 1.28
N TRP A 154 11.48 -14.67 1.76
CA TRP A 154 11.77 -14.36 3.16
C TRP A 154 11.08 -13.08 3.61
N ALA A 155 10.99 -12.92 4.93
CA ALA A 155 10.57 -11.67 5.55
C ALA A 155 11.77 -10.75 5.77
N GLN A 156 11.63 -9.48 5.46
CA GLN A 156 12.60 -8.44 5.80
C GLN A 156 11.90 -7.35 6.61
N GLU A 157 12.37 -7.13 7.84
CA GLU A 157 11.88 -6.01 8.64
C GLU A 157 12.40 -4.69 8.06
N GLU A 158 11.48 -3.79 7.75
CA GLU A 158 11.80 -2.44 7.33
C GLU A 158 12.03 -1.57 8.56
N LYS A 159 13.18 -0.90 8.61
CA LYS A 159 13.55 -0.02 9.73
C LYS A 159 13.71 1.41 9.24
N THR A 160 13.01 2.33 9.88
CA THR A 160 13.22 3.76 9.67
C THR A 160 13.98 4.36 10.85
N GLN A 161 14.75 5.42 10.58
CA GLN A 161 15.45 6.15 11.63
C GLN A 161 14.63 7.38 12.02
N LEU A 162 14.18 7.43 13.26
CA LEU A 162 13.64 8.63 13.84
C LEU A 162 14.78 9.48 14.43
N HIS A 163 14.78 10.76 14.06
CA HIS A 163 15.69 11.76 14.59
C HIS A 163 14.87 12.73 15.45
N TYR A 164 15.19 12.85 16.70
CA TYR A 164 14.57 13.83 17.59
C TYR A 164 15.61 14.40 18.56
N ASN A 165 15.37 15.62 19.03
CA ASN A 165 16.24 16.29 19.96
C ASN A 165 15.67 16.12 21.37
N VAL A 166 16.54 15.74 22.31
CA VAL A 166 16.24 15.72 23.76
C VAL A 166 17.20 16.73 24.40
N GLY A 167 16.68 17.90 24.71
CA GLY A 167 17.53 19.05 25.07
C GLY A 167 18.50 19.38 23.94
N ASN A 168 19.80 19.44 24.22
CA ASN A 168 20.87 19.72 23.26
C ASN A 168 21.40 18.44 22.56
N THR A 169 20.86 17.27 22.85
CA THR A 169 21.35 16.00 22.33
C THR A 169 20.47 15.51 21.20
N ARG A 170 21.07 15.24 20.04
CA ARG A 170 20.38 14.61 18.89
C ARG A 170 20.34 13.10 19.08
N VAL A 171 19.14 12.55 19.29
CA VAL A 171 18.92 11.12 19.46
C VAL A 171 18.47 10.52 18.13
N ARG A 172 19.05 9.36 17.77
CA ARG A 172 18.66 8.55 16.62
C ARG A 172 18.11 7.22 17.12
N ARG A 173 16.87 6.91 16.78
CA ARG A 173 16.25 5.63 17.11
C ARG A 173 15.79 4.92 15.85
N LYS A 174 16.19 3.65 15.69
CA LYS A 174 15.62 2.78 14.66
C LYS A 174 14.29 2.24 15.17
N VAL A 175 13.23 2.43 14.41
CA VAL A 175 11.90 1.87 14.66
C VAL A 175 11.46 1.01 13.49
N SER A 176 10.67 -0.02 13.76
CA SER A 176 10.08 -0.84 12.72
C SER A 176 9.08 0.00 11.92
N ALA A 177 9.24 0.02 10.61
CA ALA A 177 8.37 0.72 9.67
C ALA A 177 7.43 -0.25 8.93
N GLY A 178 7.53 -1.55 9.22
CA GLY A 178 6.75 -2.59 8.58
C GLY A 178 7.60 -3.81 8.25
N VAL A 179 7.05 -4.69 7.44
CA VAL A 179 7.70 -5.92 6.96
C VAL A 179 7.53 -6.03 5.46
N SER A 180 8.58 -6.40 4.76
CA SER A 180 8.49 -6.74 3.34
C SER A 180 8.56 -8.25 3.16
N LEU A 181 7.68 -8.78 2.33
CA LEU A 181 7.87 -10.09 1.73
C LEU A 181 8.82 -9.91 0.55
N MET A 182 9.99 -10.53 0.64
CA MET A 182 11.01 -10.51 -0.39
C MET A 182 10.81 -11.71 -1.30
N VAL A 183 10.82 -11.45 -2.61
CA VAL A 183 10.69 -12.46 -3.66
C VAL A 183 11.94 -12.41 -4.53
N ASP A 184 12.72 -13.48 -4.52
CA ASP A 184 13.92 -13.65 -5.33
C ASP A 184 13.65 -14.58 -6.50
N TYR A 185 14.28 -14.32 -7.63
CA TYR A 185 14.03 -15.04 -8.88
C TYR A 185 15.23 -15.88 -9.28
N ARG A 186 14.99 -16.90 -10.06
CA ARG A 186 16.04 -17.69 -10.71
C ARG A 186 16.82 -16.84 -11.72
N GLU A 187 18.12 -17.01 -11.76
CA GLU A 187 19.04 -16.22 -12.60
C GLU A 187 18.71 -16.28 -14.09
N ASP A 188 18.13 -17.39 -14.57
CA ASP A 188 17.83 -17.67 -15.98
C ASP A 188 16.54 -17.03 -16.49
N THR A 189 15.75 -16.41 -15.64
CA THR A 189 14.44 -15.87 -16.04
C THR A 189 14.48 -14.50 -16.70
N GLY A 190 15.69 -13.96 -16.96
CA GLY A 190 15.86 -12.67 -17.63
C GLY A 190 15.34 -11.47 -16.83
N SER A 191 15.04 -11.66 -15.55
CA SER A 191 14.71 -10.58 -14.63
C SER A 191 15.92 -9.65 -14.52
N ALA A 192 15.85 -8.52 -15.23
CA ALA A 192 16.98 -7.63 -15.56
C ALA A 192 17.62 -6.93 -14.34
N LYS A 193 17.37 -7.34 -13.10
CA LYS A 193 17.72 -6.50 -11.96
C LYS A 193 18.61 -7.13 -10.89
N GLY A 194 18.80 -8.44 -10.83
CA GLY A 194 19.64 -9.07 -9.79
C GLY A 194 19.28 -8.63 -8.34
N ARG A 195 18.09 -8.07 -8.13
CA ARG A 195 17.60 -7.63 -6.83
C ARG A 195 16.22 -8.23 -6.58
N PRO A 196 15.98 -8.77 -5.38
CA PRO A 196 14.68 -9.31 -5.02
C PRO A 196 13.61 -8.21 -5.04
N ASP A 197 12.42 -8.57 -5.49
CA ASP A 197 11.26 -7.70 -5.41
C ASP A 197 10.72 -7.63 -3.98
N ARG A 198 10.05 -6.52 -3.67
CA ARG A 198 9.49 -6.26 -2.34
C ARG A 198 7.98 -6.11 -2.42
N LEU A 199 7.28 -6.94 -1.65
CA LEU A 199 5.88 -6.74 -1.34
C LEU A 199 5.79 -6.14 0.07
N TYR A 200 5.61 -4.84 0.15
CA TYR A 200 5.55 -4.13 1.43
C TYR A 200 4.24 -4.41 2.16
N LEU A 201 4.36 -4.75 3.44
CA LEU A 201 3.28 -5.03 4.37
C LEU A 201 3.47 -4.17 5.63
N ALA A 202 2.39 -3.58 6.14
CA ALA A 202 2.50 -2.62 7.24
C ALA A 202 2.86 -3.27 8.59
N SER A 203 2.66 -4.59 8.75
CA SER A 203 2.90 -5.29 10.01
C SER A 203 3.27 -6.75 9.82
N TRP A 204 3.80 -7.36 10.87
CA TRP A 204 4.03 -8.80 10.95
C TRP A 204 2.73 -9.63 10.83
N GLU A 205 1.62 -9.12 11.32
CA GLU A 205 0.31 -9.76 11.18
C GLU A 205 -0.11 -9.85 9.71
N GLN A 206 0.04 -8.76 8.95
CA GLN A 206 -0.20 -8.77 7.51
C GLN A 206 0.74 -9.73 6.78
N PHE A 207 2.00 -9.81 7.21
CA PHE A 207 2.95 -10.77 6.66
C PHE A 207 2.52 -12.22 6.92
N GLN A 208 2.09 -12.56 8.14
CA GLN A 208 1.59 -13.90 8.44
C GLN A 208 0.35 -14.22 7.62
N THR A 209 -0.59 -13.30 7.51
CA THR A 209 -1.78 -13.46 6.65
C THR A 209 -1.40 -13.73 5.19
N ALA A 210 -0.43 -12.98 4.64
CA ALA A 210 0.07 -13.21 3.29
C ALA A 210 0.75 -14.58 3.16
N LYS A 211 1.58 -14.95 4.13
CA LYS A 211 2.27 -16.24 4.16
C LYS A 211 1.29 -17.41 4.21
N ASP A 212 0.28 -17.34 5.07
CA ASP A 212 -0.75 -18.38 5.21
C ASP A 212 -1.57 -18.54 3.92
N LEU A 213 -1.89 -17.40 3.26
CA LEU A 213 -2.55 -17.41 1.96
C LEU A 213 -1.69 -18.11 0.90
N ILE A 214 -0.41 -17.75 0.84
CA ILE A 214 0.56 -18.33 -0.10
C ILE A 214 0.69 -19.83 0.14
N THR A 215 0.92 -20.26 1.36
CA THR A 215 1.06 -21.68 1.69
C THR A 215 -0.19 -22.48 1.36
N ARG A 216 -1.38 -21.91 1.58
CA ARG A 216 -2.67 -22.55 1.29
C ARG A 216 -2.95 -22.72 -0.20
N HIS A 217 -2.68 -21.69 -1.00
CA HIS A 217 -3.02 -21.65 -2.43
C HIS A 217 -1.88 -22.07 -3.35
N CYS A 218 -0.65 -22.06 -2.84
CA CYS A 218 0.54 -22.42 -3.59
C CYS A 218 1.52 -23.26 -2.72
N PRO A 219 1.18 -24.50 -2.36
CA PRO A 219 2.03 -25.34 -1.49
C PRO A 219 3.41 -25.63 -2.10
N LYS A 220 3.56 -25.54 -3.41
CA LYS A 220 4.85 -25.72 -4.12
C LYS A 220 5.95 -24.78 -3.60
N VAL A 221 5.61 -23.63 -3.03
CA VAL A 221 6.59 -22.63 -2.55
C VAL A 221 6.97 -22.81 -1.08
N GLU A 222 6.41 -23.77 -0.37
CA GLU A 222 6.71 -23.99 1.05
C GLU A 222 8.20 -24.24 1.29
N SER A 223 8.85 -24.99 0.39
CA SER A 223 10.29 -25.27 0.43
C SER A 223 11.18 -24.04 0.13
N LEU A 224 10.62 -22.99 -0.49
CA LEU A 224 11.35 -21.79 -0.89
C LEU A 224 11.51 -20.78 0.26
N TRP A 225 10.77 -20.97 1.36
CA TRP A 225 10.92 -20.09 2.53
C TRP A 225 12.28 -20.28 3.18
N LYS A 226 13.07 -19.22 3.28
CA LYS A 226 14.29 -19.24 4.07
C LYS A 226 13.96 -19.51 5.52
N LYS A 227 14.50 -20.58 6.06
CA LYS A 227 14.54 -20.79 7.51
C LYS A 227 15.40 -19.70 8.13
N LYS A 228 14.85 -19.04 9.16
CA LYS A 228 15.62 -18.10 9.98
C LYS A 228 16.72 -18.82 10.73
#